data_a43788bc3f8bc6406013b1fef89bf761
#
_entry.id   a43788bc3f8bc6406013b1fef89bf761
#
_cell.length_a   1.000
_cell.length_b   1.000
_cell.length_c   1.000
_cell.angle_alpha   90.00
_cell.angle_beta   90.00
_cell.angle_gamma   90.00
#
_symmetry.space_group_name_H-M   'P 1'
#
loop_
_entity.id
_entity.type
_entity.pdbx_description
1 polymer ?
#
loop_
_entity_poly.entity_id
_entity_poly.type
_entity_poly.pdbx_seq_one_letter_code
_entity_poly.pdbx_strand_id
1 'polypeptide(L)'
;PQTISIDMGNNKKQQATYHDLGIQIDTDAMVKAISTYGYEDNMWTLLSNRFNALFYGHHFKPQYKLDEVKGKTYLSELAKTIDTPGHDAYLTIENGQVVLHPAKEGKRIDIDATLKKLKDDLQAGDSINSLSMVFTTQNTVKVSDADLKPLNTVLASYTTEYDPSNESRTHNIQLASDKINGTLIKPGAQFSFNDVVGERTAEAGYDDAPVMIDGKLVPGIGGGICQVSSTIFNTALLSGMNIIERTPHFEPVGYIQAGRDATVAWGYLDFKFRNPYQQSIYILSVMNNGTLTIYIIGTAQDKPKNVSISVGDYGEIPNKTITKVDPSLKEKEVQEGHVGLTMNTY
;
A
#
# COMPACT_ATOMS: atom_id res chain seq x y z
N PRO A 1 -21.96 27.53 -25.73
CA PRO A 1 -21.76 27.25 -24.30
C PRO A 1 -20.48 27.95 -23.84
N GLN A 2 -20.57 28.72 -22.75
CA GLN A 2 -19.37 29.32 -22.16
C GLN A 2 -18.45 28.21 -21.65
N THR A 3 -17.16 28.34 -21.98
CA THR A 3 -16.12 27.39 -21.54
C THR A 3 -15.16 28.09 -20.59
N ILE A 4 -14.60 27.30 -19.69
CA ILE A 4 -13.62 27.70 -18.71
C ILE A 4 -12.38 26.80 -18.84
N SER A 5 -11.21 27.38 -18.79
CA SER A 5 -9.96 26.67 -18.78
C SER A 5 -9.60 26.29 -17.35
N ILE A 6 -9.59 25.01 -17.03
CA ILE A 6 -9.20 24.50 -15.73
C ILE A 6 -7.69 24.27 -15.74
N ASP A 7 -6.97 24.99 -14.87
CA ASP A 7 -5.54 24.77 -14.65
C ASP A 7 -5.35 23.65 -13.62
N MET A 8 -4.86 22.50 -14.10
CA MET A 8 -4.61 21.29 -13.33
C MET A 8 -3.21 21.23 -12.71
N GLY A 9 -2.44 22.33 -12.79
CA GLY A 9 -1.03 22.34 -12.42
C GLY A 9 -0.12 21.64 -13.44
N ASN A 10 1.19 21.75 -13.25
CA ASN A 10 2.21 21.16 -14.14
C ASN A 10 2.01 21.51 -15.63
N ASN A 11 1.56 22.72 -15.94
CA ASN A 11 1.24 23.21 -17.29
C ASN A 11 0.14 22.43 -18.02
N LYS A 12 -0.63 21.61 -17.32
CA LYS A 12 -1.78 20.91 -17.91
C LYS A 12 -3.05 21.75 -17.73
N LYS A 13 -3.78 21.90 -18.82
CA LYS A 13 -5.06 22.62 -18.85
C LYS A 13 -6.13 21.75 -19.51
N GLN A 14 -7.34 21.81 -18.98
CA GLN A 14 -8.52 21.15 -19.54
C GLN A 14 -9.62 22.16 -19.74
N GLN A 15 -10.38 22.04 -20.83
CA GLN A 15 -11.57 22.84 -21.06
C GLN A 15 -12.78 22.16 -20.45
N ALA A 16 -13.59 22.90 -19.74
CA ALA A 16 -14.90 22.47 -19.25
C ALA A 16 -15.95 23.52 -19.63
N THR A 17 -17.21 23.12 -19.72
CA THR A 17 -18.29 24.05 -19.87
C THR A 17 -18.78 24.55 -18.50
N TYR A 18 -19.41 25.72 -18.48
CA TYR A 18 -20.08 26.19 -17.27
C TYR A 18 -21.07 25.17 -16.73
N HIS A 19 -21.80 24.51 -17.65
CA HIS A 19 -22.76 23.49 -17.30
C HIS A 19 -22.09 22.28 -16.59
N ASP A 20 -20.90 21.85 -17.01
CA ASP A 20 -20.20 20.72 -16.39
C ASP A 20 -19.82 21.03 -14.93
N LEU A 21 -19.41 22.26 -14.69
CA LEU A 21 -19.06 22.76 -13.34
C LEU A 21 -20.28 23.17 -12.49
N GLY A 22 -21.51 23.00 -13.01
CA GLY A 22 -22.72 23.40 -12.29
C GLY A 22 -22.97 24.92 -12.26
N ILE A 23 -22.26 25.70 -13.09
CA ILE A 23 -22.45 27.18 -13.17
C ILE A 23 -23.69 27.47 -14.01
N GLN A 24 -24.62 28.23 -13.45
CA GLN A 24 -25.87 28.64 -14.10
C GLN A 24 -26.08 30.14 -13.92
N ILE A 25 -26.75 30.76 -14.86
CA ILE A 25 -27.20 32.15 -14.68
C ILE A 25 -28.28 32.17 -13.60
N ASP A 26 -28.13 33.05 -12.62
CA ASP A 26 -29.16 33.29 -11.61
C ASP A 26 -30.21 34.23 -12.16
N THR A 27 -31.20 33.66 -12.84
CA THR A 27 -32.29 34.39 -13.48
C THR A 27 -33.10 35.20 -12.48
N ASP A 28 -33.29 34.67 -11.25
CA ASP A 28 -34.10 35.36 -10.23
C ASP A 28 -33.36 36.59 -9.70
N ALA A 29 -32.06 36.45 -9.42
CA ALA A 29 -31.23 37.57 -9.03
C ALA A 29 -31.11 38.63 -10.15
N MET A 30 -30.98 38.19 -11.41
CA MET A 30 -30.98 39.07 -12.58
C MET A 30 -32.29 39.86 -12.75
N VAL A 31 -33.44 39.14 -12.68
CA VAL A 31 -34.77 39.77 -12.75
C VAL A 31 -34.94 40.79 -11.63
N LYS A 32 -34.54 40.44 -10.41
CA LYS A 32 -34.57 41.35 -9.27
C LYS A 32 -33.70 42.58 -9.51
N ALA A 33 -32.46 42.40 -9.95
CA ALA A 33 -31.55 43.52 -10.23
C ALA A 33 -32.13 44.47 -11.31
N ILE A 34 -32.72 43.90 -12.38
CA ILE A 34 -33.33 44.68 -13.46
C ILE A 34 -34.56 45.40 -12.96
N SER A 35 -35.45 44.73 -12.21
CA SER A 35 -36.71 45.28 -11.73
C SER A 35 -36.56 46.39 -10.67
N THR A 36 -35.47 46.35 -9.91
CA THR A 36 -35.19 47.38 -8.88
C THR A 36 -34.36 48.55 -9.37
N TYR A 37 -33.74 48.41 -10.55
CA TYR A 37 -32.95 49.52 -11.12
C TYR A 37 -33.81 50.69 -11.52
N GLY A 38 -33.48 51.90 -11.01
CA GLY A 38 -34.27 53.12 -11.21
C GLY A 38 -35.50 53.20 -10.31
N TYR A 39 -35.56 52.37 -9.22
CA TYR A 39 -36.58 52.42 -8.15
C TYR A 39 -35.93 52.47 -6.75
N GLU A 40 -34.75 53.07 -6.68
CA GLU A 40 -34.02 53.21 -5.42
C GLU A 40 -34.70 54.25 -4.49
N ASP A 41 -34.56 54.05 -3.18
CA ASP A 41 -35.17 54.93 -2.16
C ASP A 41 -34.55 56.36 -2.17
N ASN A 42 -33.31 56.48 -2.63
CA ASN A 42 -32.64 57.79 -2.74
C ASN A 42 -33.00 58.48 -4.05
N MET A 43 -33.66 59.64 -3.94
CA MET A 43 -34.14 60.39 -5.09
C MET A 43 -33.04 60.82 -6.09
N TRP A 44 -31.85 61.11 -5.62
CA TRP A 44 -30.73 61.49 -6.51
C TRP A 44 -30.21 60.27 -7.28
N THR A 45 -30.11 59.14 -6.65
CA THR A 45 -29.69 57.83 -7.26
C THR A 45 -30.77 57.45 -8.28
N LEU A 46 -32.03 57.49 -7.91
CA LEU A 46 -33.16 57.19 -8.80
C LEU A 46 -33.15 58.06 -10.07
N LEU A 47 -33.03 59.40 -9.93
CA LEU A 47 -33.01 60.31 -11.08
C LEU A 47 -31.78 60.06 -11.96
N SER A 48 -30.61 59.87 -11.34
CA SER A 48 -29.38 59.59 -12.05
C SER A 48 -29.45 58.24 -12.82
N ASN A 49 -29.94 57.14 -12.18
CA ASN A 49 -30.08 55.88 -12.82
C ASN A 49 -31.07 55.85 -13.96
N ARG A 50 -32.24 56.58 -13.81
CA ARG A 50 -33.22 56.71 -14.88
C ARG A 50 -32.70 57.55 -16.04
N PHE A 51 -31.98 58.63 -15.76
CA PHE A 51 -31.33 59.42 -16.77
C PHE A 51 -30.28 58.62 -17.55
N ASN A 52 -29.40 57.93 -16.84
CA ASN A 52 -28.38 57.09 -17.44
C ASN A 52 -29.00 55.97 -18.29
N ALA A 53 -30.04 55.30 -17.80
CA ALA A 53 -30.72 54.25 -18.55
C ALA A 53 -31.36 54.76 -19.84
N LEU A 54 -31.92 56.00 -19.80
CA LEU A 54 -32.61 56.60 -20.95
C LEU A 54 -31.61 57.03 -22.03
N PHE A 55 -30.47 57.62 -21.66
CA PHE A 55 -29.55 58.26 -22.61
C PHE A 55 -28.35 57.42 -22.99
N TYR A 56 -27.88 56.52 -22.09
CA TYR A 56 -26.66 55.75 -22.28
C TYR A 56 -26.87 54.19 -22.22
N GLY A 57 -28.07 53.78 -21.81
CA GLY A 57 -28.33 52.39 -21.50
C GLY A 57 -27.68 51.96 -20.20
N HIS A 58 -28.04 50.78 -19.70
CA HIS A 58 -27.39 50.17 -18.56
C HIS A 58 -27.12 48.70 -18.87
N HIS A 59 -25.87 48.27 -18.65
CA HIS A 59 -25.46 46.90 -18.83
C HIS A 59 -25.44 46.21 -17.49
N PHE A 60 -26.33 45.24 -17.30
CA PHE A 60 -26.31 44.40 -16.12
C PHE A 60 -25.25 43.29 -16.28
N LYS A 61 -24.34 43.19 -15.32
CA LYS A 61 -23.42 42.05 -15.27
C LYS A 61 -24.20 40.78 -15.00
N PRO A 62 -23.91 39.67 -15.70
CA PRO A 62 -24.50 38.37 -15.40
C PRO A 62 -24.26 37.98 -13.96
N GLN A 63 -25.31 37.56 -13.27
CA GLN A 63 -25.20 36.94 -11.95
C GLN A 63 -25.27 35.43 -12.12
N TYR A 64 -24.37 34.70 -11.42
CA TYR A 64 -24.27 33.29 -11.53
C TYR A 64 -24.56 32.63 -10.19
N LYS A 65 -25.17 31.45 -10.24
CA LYS A 65 -25.29 30.53 -9.11
C LYS A 65 -24.56 29.23 -9.42
N LEU A 66 -24.03 28.57 -8.37
CA LEU A 66 -23.30 27.32 -8.46
C LEU A 66 -24.15 26.20 -7.90
N ASP A 67 -24.38 25.18 -8.70
CA ASP A 67 -24.83 23.85 -8.25
C ASP A 67 -23.61 23.12 -7.69
N GLU A 68 -23.44 23.20 -6.37
CA GLU A 68 -22.27 22.63 -5.67
C GLU A 68 -22.22 21.10 -5.83
N VAL A 69 -23.37 20.42 -5.91
CA VAL A 69 -23.41 18.96 -6.08
C VAL A 69 -22.83 18.56 -7.43
N LYS A 70 -23.26 19.25 -8.48
CA LYS A 70 -22.78 19.01 -9.83
C LYS A 70 -21.30 19.36 -9.98
N GLY A 71 -20.88 20.51 -9.45
CA GLY A 71 -19.48 20.92 -9.43
C GLY A 71 -18.59 19.93 -8.68
N LYS A 72 -19.06 19.44 -7.52
CA LYS A 72 -18.36 18.42 -6.74
C LYS A 72 -18.22 17.10 -7.49
N THR A 73 -19.27 16.67 -8.16
CA THR A 73 -19.25 15.44 -8.98
C THR A 73 -18.23 15.55 -10.10
N TYR A 74 -18.23 16.65 -10.85
CA TYR A 74 -17.27 16.89 -11.94
C TYR A 74 -15.82 16.89 -11.44
N LEU A 75 -15.54 17.66 -10.37
CA LEU A 75 -14.20 17.72 -9.79
C LEU A 75 -13.75 16.39 -9.19
N SER A 76 -14.67 15.57 -8.67
CA SER A 76 -14.36 14.22 -8.15
C SER A 76 -13.96 13.26 -9.28
N GLU A 77 -14.62 13.33 -10.42
CA GLU A 77 -14.21 12.52 -11.59
C GLU A 77 -12.85 12.99 -12.13
N LEU A 78 -12.65 14.31 -12.18
CA LEU A 78 -11.38 14.87 -12.61
C LEU A 78 -10.22 14.50 -11.66
N ALA A 79 -10.49 14.44 -10.35
CA ALA A 79 -9.53 14.03 -9.33
C ALA A 79 -8.96 12.63 -9.60
N LYS A 80 -9.77 11.69 -10.08
CA LYS A 80 -9.31 10.32 -10.42
C LYS A 80 -8.19 10.28 -11.46
N THR A 81 -8.09 11.34 -12.28
CA THR A 81 -7.07 11.42 -13.35
C THR A 81 -5.85 12.26 -12.98
N ILE A 82 -5.97 13.09 -11.93
CA ILE A 82 -4.96 14.09 -11.57
C ILE A 82 -4.29 13.76 -10.24
N ASP A 83 -5.06 13.20 -9.30
CA ASP A 83 -4.52 12.83 -7.99
C ASP A 83 -3.39 11.83 -8.18
N THR A 84 -2.26 12.12 -7.56
CA THR A 84 -1.11 11.22 -7.54
C THR A 84 -0.91 10.71 -6.13
N PRO A 85 -0.94 9.38 -5.93
CA PRO A 85 -0.64 8.82 -4.62
C PRO A 85 0.83 9.11 -4.25
N GLY A 86 1.06 9.36 -2.99
CA GLY A 86 2.40 9.38 -2.43
C GLY A 86 2.91 7.95 -2.24
N HIS A 87 4.21 7.81 -2.14
CA HIS A 87 4.85 6.55 -1.77
C HIS A 87 6.02 6.80 -0.82
N ASP A 88 6.27 5.84 0.04
CA ASP A 88 7.44 5.82 0.90
C ASP A 88 8.75 5.77 0.10
N ALA A 89 9.84 6.20 0.71
CA ALA A 89 11.16 5.86 0.21
C ALA A 89 11.34 4.34 0.22
N TYR A 90 12.01 3.79 -0.76
CA TYR A 90 12.28 2.36 -0.83
C TYR A 90 13.66 2.06 -1.41
N LEU A 91 14.15 0.86 -1.11
CA LEU A 91 15.44 0.37 -1.61
C LEU A 91 15.22 -0.70 -2.66
N THR A 92 16.10 -0.73 -3.66
CA THR A 92 16.23 -1.82 -4.62
C THR A 92 17.68 -2.29 -4.67
N ILE A 93 17.91 -3.42 -5.34
CA ILE A 93 19.26 -3.87 -5.69
C ILE A 93 19.39 -3.83 -7.20
N GLU A 94 20.29 -2.99 -7.68
CA GLU A 94 20.59 -2.80 -9.09
C GLU A 94 22.08 -3.06 -9.33
N ASN A 95 22.41 -3.98 -10.23
CA ASN A 95 23.80 -4.39 -10.51
C ASN A 95 24.59 -4.76 -9.24
N GLY A 96 23.91 -5.37 -8.25
CA GLY A 96 24.53 -5.76 -6.99
C GLY A 96 24.72 -4.64 -5.96
N GLN A 97 24.24 -3.44 -6.24
CA GLN A 97 24.31 -2.27 -5.35
C GLN A 97 22.94 -1.90 -4.81
N VAL A 98 22.90 -1.42 -3.57
CA VAL A 98 21.69 -0.87 -2.96
C VAL A 98 21.42 0.51 -3.52
N VAL A 99 20.25 0.71 -4.09
CA VAL A 99 19.79 1.98 -4.69
C VAL A 99 18.60 2.51 -3.90
N LEU A 100 18.70 3.77 -3.47
CA LEU A 100 17.61 4.48 -2.78
C LEU A 100 16.71 5.18 -3.81
N HIS A 101 15.42 4.87 -3.75
CA HIS A 101 14.38 5.61 -4.45
C HIS A 101 13.70 6.55 -3.44
N PRO A 102 13.71 7.86 -3.70
CA PRO A 102 13.21 8.83 -2.74
C PRO A 102 11.69 8.74 -2.56
N ALA A 103 11.22 9.08 -1.36
CA ALA A 103 9.81 9.23 -1.07
C ALA A 103 9.18 10.33 -1.92
N LYS A 104 7.92 10.17 -2.23
CA LYS A 104 7.15 11.18 -2.94
C LYS A 104 5.84 11.45 -2.20
N GLU A 105 5.62 12.70 -1.86
CA GLU A 105 4.34 13.10 -1.28
C GLU A 105 3.21 12.99 -2.32
N GLY A 106 2.06 12.54 -1.85
CA GLY A 106 0.85 12.51 -2.66
C GLY A 106 0.32 13.92 -2.90
N LYS A 107 -0.25 14.16 -4.07
CA LYS A 107 -0.93 15.39 -4.43
C LYS A 107 -2.39 15.08 -4.72
N ARG A 108 -3.30 15.78 -4.06
CA ARG A 108 -4.74 15.59 -4.21
C ARG A 108 -5.44 16.91 -4.41
N ILE A 109 -6.49 16.93 -5.22
CA ILE A 109 -7.35 18.09 -5.36
C ILE A 109 -8.13 18.31 -4.05
N ASP A 110 -8.06 19.52 -3.52
CA ASP A 110 -8.99 19.99 -2.50
C ASP A 110 -10.26 20.50 -3.20
N ILE A 111 -11.23 19.59 -3.31
CA ILE A 111 -12.48 19.85 -4.03
C ILE A 111 -13.27 20.97 -3.37
N ASP A 112 -13.36 20.96 -2.03
CA ASP A 112 -14.14 21.93 -1.29
C ASP A 112 -13.50 23.34 -1.38
N ALA A 113 -12.17 23.44 -1.26
CA ALA A 113 -11.45 24.70 -1.45
C ALA A 113 -11.52 25.20 -2.91
N THR A 114 -11.49 24.28 -3.89
CA THR A 114 -11.64 24.64 -5.31
C THR A 114 -13.04 25.17 -5.62
N LEU A 115 -14.08 24.53 -5.09
CA LEU A 115 -15.48 25.00 -5.23
C LEU A 115 -15.69 26.34 -4.53
N LYS A 116 -15.13 26.51 -3.33
CA LYS A 116 -15.20 27.78 -2.63
C LYS A 116 -14.57 28.89 -3.47
N LYS A 117 -13.39 28.66 -4.01
CA LYS A 117 -12.74 29.62 -4.91
C LYS A 117 -13.58 29.92 -6.12
N LEU A 118 -14.15 28.91 -6.78
CA LEU A 118 -15.05 29.10 -7.91
C LEU A 118 -16.27 29.97 -7.54
N LYS A 119 -16.86 29.74 -6.37
CA LYS A 119 -17.99 30.50 -5.85
C LYS A 119 -17.62 31.95 -5.58
N ASP A 120 -16.48 32.19 -4.95
CA ASP A 120 -15.97 33.54 -4.66
C ASP A 120 -15.70 34.29 -5.97
N ASP A 121 -15.08 33.64 -6.96
CA ASP A 121 -14.83 34.24 -8.29
C ASP A 121 -16.15 34.57 -9.04
N LEU A 122 -17.18 33.72 -8.96
CA LEU A 122 -18.52 33.98 -9.54
C LEU A 122 -19.23 35.16 -8.88
N GLN A 123 -19.08 35.33 -7.56
CA GLN A 123 -19.67 36.42 -6.81
C GLN A 123 -19.03 37.80 -7.13
N ALA A 124 -17.76 37.78 -7.55
CA ALA A 124 -17.09 39.01 -7.99
C ALA A 124 -17.70 39.60 -9.27
N GLY A 125 -18.58 38.88 -9.96
CA GLY A 125 -19.41 39.35 -11.07
C GLY A 125 -18.70 39.48 -12.41
N ASP A 126 -17.49 38.88 -12.55
CA ASP A 126 -16.78 38.82 -13.82
C ASP A 126 -16.96 37.43 -14.46
N SER A 127 -16.94 37.40 -15.81
CA SER A 127 -16.94 36.10 -16.50
C SER A 127 -15.66 35.37 -16.20
N ILE A 128 -15.80 34.11 -15.70
CA ILE A 128 -14.66 33.30 -15.33
C ILE A 128 -14.18 32.55 -16.57
N ASN A 129 -12.99 32.88 -17.04
CA ASN A 129 -12.36 32.23 -18.19
C ASN A 129 -11.36 31.12 -17.76
N SER A 130 -10.94 31.14 -16.49
CA SER A 130 -10.02 30.14 -15.94
C SER A 130 -10.33 29.83 -14.48
N LEU A 131 -10.18 28.59 -14.12
CA LEU A 131 -10.25 28.07 -12.75
C LEU A 131 -8.93 27.40 -12.40
N SER A 132 -8.21 27.91 -11.41
CA SER A 132 -7.04 27.25 -10.87
C SER A 132 -7.47 26.32 -9.75
N MET A 133 -7.12 25.02 -9.86
CA MET A 133 -7.41 24.05 -8.82
C MET A 133 -6.58 24.31 -7.56
N VAL A 134 -7.18 24.08 -6.43
CA VAL A 134 -6.50 24.07 -5.14
C VAL A 134 -6.06 22.62 -4.88
N PHE A 135 -4.78 22.45 -4.52
CA PHE A 135 -4.23 21.14 -4.19
C PHE A 135 -3.86 21.09 -2.72
N THR A 136 -4.05 19.92 -2.14
CA THR A 136 -3.52 19.60 -0.82
C THR A 136 -2.48 18.47 -0.94
N THR A 137 -1.46 18.55 -0.13
CA THR A 137 -0.44 17.50 -0.03
C THR A 137 -0.94 16.44 0.93
N GLN A 138 -0.97 15.19 0.47
CA GLN A 138 -1.18 14.06 1.35
C GLN A 138 0.17 13.62 1.89
N ASN A 139 0.45 13.95 3.15
CA ASN A 139 1.63 13.44 3.85
C ASN A 139 1.37 11.99 4.28
N THR A 140 1.50 11.06 3.34
CA THR A 140 1.34 9.61 3.54
C THR A 140 2.66 8.89 3.72
N VAL A 141 3.78 9.61 3.66
CA VAL A 141 5.13 9.06 3.78
C VAL A 141 5.37 8.60 5.21
N LYS A 142 5.55 7.28 5.39
CA LYS A 142 5.89 6.63 6.66
C LYS A 142 7.37 6.34 6.76
N VAL A 143 8.03 6.07 5.64
CA VAL A 143 9.47 5.83 5.51
C VAL A 143 10.05 6.95 4.66
N SER A 144 10.89 7.76 5.25
CA SER A 144 11.53 8.91 4.59
C SER A 144 12.88 8.55 3.97
N ASP A 145 13.40 9.41 3.10
CA ASP A 145 14.75 9.30 2.54
C ASP A 145 15.81 9.28 3.65
N ALA A 146 15.59 10.06 4.72
CA ALA A 146 16.51 10.12 5.85
C ALA A 146 16.60 8.79 6.61
N ASP A 147 15.50 8.04 6.69
CA ASP A 147 15.48 6.72 7.32
C ASP A 147 16.29 5.68 6.54
N LEU A 148 16.31 5.77 5.21
CA LEU A 148 16.94 4.78 4.35
C LEU A 148 18.34 5.16 3.87
N LYS A 149 18.69 6.43 3.85
CA LYS A 149 19.99 6.93 3.37
C LYS A 149 21.21 6.24 4.00
N PRO A 150 21.20 5.87 5.30
CA PRO A 150 22.33 5.13 5.89
C PRO A 150 22.45 3.67 5.42
N LEU A 151 21.36 3.09 4.87
CA LEU A 151 21.24 1.68 4.55
C LEU A 151 21.74 1.42 3.13
N ASN A 152 22.99 1.08 3.01
CA ASN A 152 23.68 0.98 1.73
C ASN A 152 24.36 -0.38 1.48
N THR A 153 24.16 -1.33 2.39
CA THR A 153 24.88 -2.61 2.36
C THR A 153 23.93 -3.78 2.58
N VAL A 154 24.01 -4.78 1.69
CA VAL A 154 23.33 -6.07 1.92
C VAL A 154 24.08 -6.79 3.03
N LEU A 155 23.43 -6.96 4.18
CA LEU A 155 23.96 -7.72 5.31
C LEU A 155 23.98 -9.22 4.98
N ALA A 156 22.84 -9.72 4.50
CA ALA A 156 22.68 -11.07 3.99
C ALA A 156 21.51 -11.19 3.03
N SER A 157 21.47 -12.27 2.27
CA SER A 157 20.34 -12.69 1.46
C SER A 157 20.18 -14.20 1.50
N TYR A 158 18.95 -14.66 1.29
CA TYR A 158 18.66 -16.07 1.12
C TYR A 158 17.59 -16.28 0.05
N THR A 159 17.74 -17.35 -0.74
CA THR A 159 16.84 -17.67 -1.84
C THR A 159 16.25 -19.06 -1.65
N THR A 160 14.96 -19.18 -1.90
CA THR A 160 14.26 -20.46 -2.02
C THR A 160 13.56 -20.55 -3.38
N GLU A 161 13.40 -21.77 -3.87
CA GLU A 161 12.75 -22.03 -5.15
C GLU A 161 11.31 -22.51 -4.96
N TYR A 162 10.43 -22.17 -5.90
CA TYR A 162 9.06 -22.65 -5.94
C TYR A 162 8.66 -22.95 -7.40
N ASP A 163 7.65 -23.78 -7.57
CA ASP A 163 7.09 -24.08 -8.89
C ASP A 163 6.11 -22.96 -9.31
N PRO A 164 6.46 -22.14 -10.29
CA PRO A 164 5.60 -21.06 -10.74
C PRO A 164 4.33 -21.53 -11.49
N SER A 165 4.25 -22.80 -11.88
CA SER A 165 3.05 -23.36 -12.51
C SER A 165 1.90 -23.58 -11.53
N ASN A 166 2.19 -23.63 -10.22
CA ASN A 166 1.16 -23.63 -9.19
C ASN A 166 0.74 -22.18 -8.90
N GLU A 167 -0.22 -21.68 -9.69
CA GLU A 167 -0.63 -20.27 -9.69
C GLU A 167 -1.11 -19.80 -8.31
N SER A 168 -2.03 -20.52 -7.67
CA SER A 168 -2.56 -20.15 -6.33
C SER A 168 -1.47 -20.07 -5.27
N ARG A 169 -0.56 -21.06 -5.26
CA ARG A 169 0.56 -21.05 -4.33
C ARG A 169 1.54 -19.90 -4.60
N THR A 170 1.83 -19.65 -5.87
CA THR A 170 2.67 -18.53 -6.32
C THR A 170 2.07 -17.20 -5.91
N HIS A 171 0.75 -17.04 -6.11
CA HIS A 171 0.01 -15.85 -5.67
C HIS A 171 0.12 -15.64 -4.16
N ASN A 172 -0.06 -16.67 -3.35
CA ASN A 172 0.06 -16.58 -1.89
C ASN A 172 1.48 -16.19 -1.44
N ILE A 173 2.50 -16.76 -2.07
CA ILE A 173 3.91 -16.41 -1.81
C ILE A 173 4.14 -14.94 -2.15
N GLN A 174 3.66 -14.48 -3.33
CA GLN A 174 3.78 -13.08 -3.75
C GLN A 174 3.11 -12.15 -2.75
N LEU A 175 1.88 -12.43 -2.37
CA LEU A 175 1.12 -11.59 -1.45
C LEU A 175 1.81 -11.46 -0.08
N ALA A 176 2.33 -12.55 0.47
CA ALA A 176 3.08 -12.52 1.72
C ALA A 176 4.44 -11.81 1.56
N SER A 177 5.12 -12.03 0.43
CA SER A 177 6.37 -11.36 0.06
C SER A 177 6.18 -9.84 -0.03
N ASP A 178 5.13 -9.38 -0.69
CA ASP A 178 4.82 -7.95 -0.84
C ASP A 178 4.54 -7.29 0.50
N LYS A 179 3.87 -7.99 1.42
CA LYS A 179 3.59 -7.46 2.77
C LYS A 179 4.83 -7.27 3.63
N ILE A 180 5.83 -8.14 3.53
CA ILE A 180 7.09 -7.99 4.27
C ILE A 180 8.07 -7.05 3.57
N ASN A 181 7.92 -6.86 2.26
CA ASN A 181 8.79 -5.98 1.48
C ASN A 181 8.65 -4.52 1.95
N GLY A 182 9.76 -3.83 2.08
CA GLY A 182 9.75 -2.45 2.54
C GLY A 182 9.71 -2.27 4.07
N THR A 183 9.71 -3.35 4.84
CA THR A 183 9.68 -3.27 6.30
C THR A 183 10.97 -2.69 6.85
N LEU A 184 10.86 -1.54 7.52
CA LEU A 184 11.96 -0.89 8.24
C LEU A 184 11.91 -1.27 9.72
N ILE A 185 12.98 -1.87 10.23
CA ILE A 185 13.07 -2.32 11.63
C ILE A 185 14.12 -1.47 12.35
N LYS A 186 13.66 -0.63 13.28
CA LYS A 186 14.51 0.30 14.07
C LYS A 186 15.45 -0.47 14.99
N PRO A 187 16.52 0.19 15.51
CA PRO A 187 17.40 -0.38 16.52
C PRO A 187 16.62 -0.96 17.71
N GLY A 188 16.92 -2.21 18.09
CA GLY A 188 16.27 -2.91 19.19
C GLY A 188 14.82 -3.33 18.96
N ALA A 189 14.20 -2.92 17.86
CA ALA A 189 12.83 -3.29 17.54
C ALA A 189 12.71 -4.75 17.09
N GLN A 190 11.54 -5.32 17.29
CA GLN A 190 11.19 -6.69 16.92
C GLN A 190 10.40 -6.70 15.62
N PHE A 191 10.71 -7.67 14.79
CA PHE A 191 9.89 -8.09 13.65
C PHE A 191 9.03 -9.28 14.09
N SER A 192 7.74 -9.27 13.75
CA SER A 192 6.82 -10.39 13.83
C SER A 192 6.26 -10.65 12.44
N PHE A 193 6.44 -11.86 11.94
CA PHE A 193 5.92 -12.23 10.62
C PHE A 193 4.39 -12.15 10.57
N ASN A 194 3.72 -12.60 11.63
CA ASN A 194 2.27 -12.55 11.70
C ASN A 194 1.75 -11.11 11.76
N ASP A 195 2.37 -10.22 12.55
CA ASP A 195 1.94 -8.83 12.65
C ASP A 195 2.06 -8.09 11.31
N VAL A 196 3.11 -8.39 10.53
CA VAL A 196 3.36 -7.74 9.23
C VAL A 196 2.46 -8.33 8.13
N VAL A 197 2.36 -9.66 8.06
CA VAL A 197 1.62 -10.35 7.00
C VAL A 197 0.11 -10.35 7.26
N GLY A 198 -0.31 -10.37 8.52
CA GLY A 198 -1.71 -10.42 8.92
C GLY A 198 -2.34 -11.80 8.80
N GLU A 199 -3.64 -11.87 9.04
CA GLU A 199 -4.41 -13.10 8.91
C GLU A 199 -4.52 -13.53 7.43
N ARG A 200 -4.50 -14.85 7.22
CA ARG A 200 -4.57 -15.46 5.89
C ARG A 200 -6.00 -15.90 5.63
N THR A 201 -6.78 -15.03 5.00
CA THR A 201 -8.18 -15.29 4.65
C THR A 201 -8.41 -15.02 3.17
N ALA A 202 -9.51 -15.52 2.64
CA ALA A 202 -9.92 -15.24 1.25
C ALA A 202 -10.19 -13.72 1.07
N GLU A 203 -10.74 -13.06 2.10
CA GLU A 203 -11.00 -11.61 2.08
C GLU A 203 -9.69 -10.80 2.05
N ALA A 204 -8.62 -11.34 2.64
CA ALA A 204 -7.28 -10.76 2.56
C ALA A 204 -6.56 -11.07 1.23
N GLY A 205 -7.23 -11.79 0.32
CA GLY A 205 -6.77 -12.10 -1.03
C GLY A 205 -5.96 -13.40 -1.14
N TYR A 206 -5.96 -14.26 -0.12
CA TYR A 206 -5.25 -15.55 -0.20
C TYR A 206 -6.11 -16.63 -0.84
N ASP A 207 -5.46 -17.45 -1.70
CA ASP A 207 -6.07 -18.56 -2.40
C ASP A 207 -5.90 -19.88 -1.65
N ASP A 208 -6.76 -20.86 -1.99
CA ASP A 208 -6.56 -22.24 -1.61
C ASP A 208 -5.36 -22.83 -2.37
N ALA A 209 -4.42 -23.37 -1.62
CA ALA A 209 -3.25 -24.06 -2.15
C ALA A 209 -2.86 -25.20 -1.19
N PRO A 210 -2.02 -26.18 -1.59
CA PRO A 210 -1.63 -27.26 -0.72
C PRO A 210 -0.96 -26.76 0.57
N VAL A 211 -1.54 -27.15 1.72
CA VAL A 211 -1.00 -26.97 3.07
C VAL A 211 -0.75 -28.33 3.72
N MET A 212 0.23 -28.40 4.62
CA MET A 212 0.52 -29.60 5.39
C MET A 212 -0.28 -29.55 6.69
N ILE A 213 -1.22 -30.47 6.87
CA ILE A 213 -1.98 -30.66 8.12
C ILE A 213 -1.89 -32.12 8.52
N ASP A 214 -1.40 -32.41 9.73
CA ASP A 214 -1.24 -33.75 10.28
C ASP A 214 -0.53 -34.72 9.31
N GLY A 215 0.54 -34.25 8.66
CA GLY A 215 1.33 -35.04 7.71
C GLY A 215 0.67 -35.31 6.36
N LYS A 216 -0.46 -34.66 6.06
CA LYS A 216 -1.16 -34.77 4.76
C LYS A 216 -1.21 -33.43 4.05
N LEU A 217 -0.97 -33.45 2.74
CA LEU A 217 -1.22 -32.29 1.88
C LEU A 217 -2.73 -32.21 1.62
N VAL A 218 -3.33 -31.14 2.10
CA VAL A 218 -4.75 -30.82 1.88
C VAL A 218 -4.89 -29.42 1.31
N PRO A 219 -5.93 -29.15 0.53
CA PRO A 219 -6.24 -27.78 0.12
C PRO A 219 -6.53 -26.91 1.37
N GLY A 220 -5.92 -25.72 1.43
CA GLY A 220 -6.17 -24.78 2.51
C GLY A 220 -5.68 -23.39 2.14
N ILE A 221 -6.31 -22.37 2.74
CA ILE A 221 -6.01 -20.98 2.45
C ILE A 221 -4.59 -20.63 2.88
N GLY A 222 -3.83 -19.98 2.00
CA GLY A 222 -2.49 -19.49 2.30
C GLY A 222 -1.37 -20.52 2.16
N GLY A 223 -1.58 -21.63 1.45
CA GLY A 223 -0.50 -22.56 1.13
C GLY A 223 0.67 -21.85 0.42
N GLY A 224 1.91 -22.06 0.92
CA GLY A 224 3.12 -21.40 0.43
C GLY A 224 3.72 -20.36 1.38
N ILE A 225 2.96 -19.81 2.32
CA ILE A 225 3.41 -18.72 3.22
C ILE A 225 4.57 -19.13 4.13
N CYS A 226 4.60 -20.39 4.60
CA CYS A 226 5.72 -20.91 5.38
C CYS A 226 7.04 -20.92 4.59
N GLN A 227 7.02 -20.89 3.28
CA GLN A 227 8.23 -20.71 2.49
C GLN A 227 8.79 -19.30 2.65
N VAL A 228 7.92 -18.28 2.68
CA VAL A 228 8.34 -16.88 2.91
C VAL A 228 8.94 -16.73 4.30
N SER A 229 8.29 -17.29 5.34
CA SER A 229 8.82 -17.24 6.71
C SER A 229 10.13 -18.03 6.87
N SER A 230 10.30 -19.14 6.18
CA SER A 230 11.56 -19.89 6.19
C SER A 230 12.69 -19.16 5.46
N THR A 231 12.36 -18.46 4.36
CA THR A 231 13.34 -17.67 3.61
C THR A 231 13.84 -16.50 4.44
N ILE A 232 12.94 -15.73 5.07
CA ILE A 232 13.35 -14.62 5.94
C ILE A 232 14.06 -15.10 7.21
N PHE A 233 13.71 -16.29 7.77
CA PHE A 233 14.41 -16.85 8.90
C PHE A 233 15.90 -17.10 8.58
N ASN A 234 16.21 -17.70 7.43
CA ASN A 234 17.60 -17.91 7.02
C ASN A 234 18.32 -16.60 6.74
N THR A 235 17.64 -15.64 6.13
CA THR A 235 18.21 -14.30 5.92
C THR A 235 18.52 -13.62 7.25
N ALA A 236 17.61 -13.74 8.24
CA ALA A 236 17.82 -13.20 9.58
C ALA A 236 19.00 -13.85 10.31
N LEU A 237 19.15 -15.17 10.23
CA LEU A 237 20.31 -15.87 10.79
C LEU A 237 21.62 -15.37 10.16
N LEU A 238 21.69 -15.37 8.82
CA LEU A 238 22.88 -14.96 8.08
C LEU A 238 23.24 -13.48 8.30
N SER A 239 22.26 -12.63 8.61
CA SER A 239 22.47 -11.22 8.91
C SER A 239 22.69 -10.93 10.40
N GLY A 240 22.82 -11.95 11.25
CA GLY A 240 23.13 -11.80 12.67
C GLY A 240 21.98 -11.24 13.51
N MET A 241 20.74 -11.44 13.10
CA MET A 241 19.57 -11.03 13.88
C MET A 241 19.37 -11.92 15.10
N ASN A 242 18.87 -11.35 16.19
CA ASN A 242 18.51 -12.13 17.39
C ASN A 242 17.16 -12.80 17.16
N ILE A 243 17.16 -14.12 16.94
CA ILE A 243 15.93 -14.91 16.79
C ILE A 243 15.23 -15.01 18.14
N ILE A 244 13.94 -14.68 18.18
CA ILE A 244 13.11 -14.67 19.40
C ILE A 244 12.16 -15.86 19.39
N GLU A 245 11.51 -16.12 18.25
CA GLU A 245 10.55 -17.21 18.10
C GLU A 245 10.70 -17.86 16.73
N ARG A 246 10.81 -19.18 16.71
CA ARG A 246 10.86 -20.02 15.51
C ARG A 246 10.40 -21.41 15.87
N THR A 247 9.48 -21.97 15.10
CA THR A 247 9.01 -23.34 15.21
C THR A 247 9.31 -24.09 13.92
N PRO A 248 9.96 -25.27 13.95
CA PRO A 248 10.14 -26.11 12.78
C PRO A 248 8.81 -26.73 12.34
N HIS A 249 8.75 -27.16 11.07
CA HIS A 249 7.64 -27.99 10.63
C HIS A 249 7.69 -29.36 11.30
N PHE A 250 6.52 -29.95 11.45
CA PHE A 250 6.40 -31.33 11.97
C PHE A 250 7.10 -32.35 11.05
N GLU A 251 7.11 -32.09 9.75
CA GLU A 251 7.79 -32.90 8.73
C GLU A 251 8.69 -32.03 7.86
N PRO A 252 9.79 -32.57 7.31
CA PRO A 252 10.64 -31.85 6.37
C PRO A 252 9.87 -31.34 5.16
N VAL A 253 10.13 -30.09 4.78
CA VAL A 253 9.52 -29.44 3.62
C VAL A 253 10.48 -29.42 2.44
N GLY A 254 9.96 -29.50 1.21
CA GLY A 254 10.77 -29.70 0.01
C GLY A 254 11.55 -28.48 -0.49
N TYR A 255 11.22 -27.28 -0.03
CA TYR A 255 11.82 -26.02 -0.51
C TYR A 255 13.04 -25.55 0.29
N ILE A 256 13.38 -26.24 1.38
CA ILE A 256 14.52 -25.90 2.23
C ILE A 256 15.04 -27.14 2.99
N GLN A 257 16.33 -27.10 3.34
CA GLN A 257 16.93 -28.15 4.16
C GLN A 257 16.25 -28.25 5.53
N ALA A 258 16.00 -29.46 6.01
CA ALA A 258 15.47 -29.69 7.35
C ALA A 258 16.31 -28.98 8.42
N GLY A 259 15.66 -28.44 9.43
CA GLY A 259 16.29 -27.62 10.48
C GLY A 259 16.44 -26.13 10.12
N ARG A 260 16.21 -25.74 8.87
CA ARG A 260 16.32 -24.36 8.37
C ARG A 260 14.97 -23.74 8.01
N ASP A 261 13.90 -24.40 8.33
CA ASP A 261 12.52 -23.99 8.09
C ASP A 261 11.95 -23.19 9.27
N ALA A 262 10.88 -22.44 9.04
CA ALA A 262 10.12 -21.72 10.06
C ALA A 262 8.63 -21.80 9.73
N THR A 263 7.87 -22.46 10.59
CA THR A 263 6.42 -22.59 10.49
C THR A 263 5.74 -21.35 11.06
N VAL A 264 4.72 -20.87 10.37
CA VAL A 264 3.84 -19.79 10.86
C VAL A 264 2.38 -20.19 10.73
N ALA A 265 1.59 -19.90 11.76
CA ALA A 265 0.14 -20.06 11.77
C ALA A 265 -0.47 -18.91 12.55
N TRP A 266 -1.44 -18.22 11.96
CA TRP A 266 -2.06 -17.04 12.57
C TRP A 266 -2.66 -17.38 13.94
N GLY A 267 -2.29 -16.59 14.95
CA GLY A 267 -2.76 -16.77 16.32
C GLY A 267 -2.10 -17.90 17.12
N TYR A 268 -1.21 -18.71 16.49
CA TYR A 268 -0.61 -19.88 17.16
C TYR A 268 0.90 -19.94 17.06
N LEU A 269 1.48 -19.82 15.87
CA LEU A 269 2.92 -19.94 15.61
C LEU A 269 3.40 -18.73 14.84
N ASP A 270 4.47 -18.12 15.30
CA ASP A 270 5.06 -16.96 14.66
C ASP A 270 6.56 -17.14 14.40
N PHE A 271 7.07 -16.33 13.49
CA PHE A 271 8.50 -16.14 13.35
C PHE A 271 8.85 -14.72 13.76
N LYS A 272 9.69 -14.60 14.79
CA LYS A 272 10.09 -13.32 15.37
C LYS A 272 11.59 -13.20 15.49
N PHE A 273 12.13 -12.04 15.19
CA PHE A 273 13.50 -11.66 15.47
C PHE A 273 13.61 -10.22 15.91
N ARG A 274 14.73 -9.84 16.50
CA ARG A 274 15.04 -8.47 16.93
C ARG A 274 16.27 -7.98 16.19
N ASN A 275 16.24 -6.70 15.79
CA ASN A 275 17.41 -6.01 15.27
C ASN A 275 18.39 -5.71 16.42
N PRO A 276 19.59 -6.34 16.46
CA PRO A 276 20.55 -6.10 17.52
C PRO A 276 21.44 -4.87 17.27
N TYR A 277 21.36 -4.30 16.05
CA TYR A 277 22.25 -3.24 15.62
C TYR A 277 21.82 -1.86 16.13
N GLN A 278 22.75 -0.89 16.08
CA GLN A 278 22.49 0.50 16.46
C GLN A 278 21.83 1.31 15.33
N GLN A 279 21.74 0.74 14.13
CA GLN A 279 21.06 1.32 12.99
C GLN A 279 19.85 0.50 12.59
N SER A 280 18.93 1.12 11.87
CA SER A 280 17.79 0.41 11.30
C SER A 280 18.26 -0.63 10.28
N ILE A 281 17.41 -1.64 10.04
CA ILE A 281 17.55 -2.57 8.93
C ILE A 281 16.30 -2.53 8.07
N TYR A 282 16.44 -2.89 6.79
CA TYR A 282 15.36 -2.88 5.82
C TYR A 282 15.23 -4.25 5.17
N ILE A 283 14.01 -4.76 5.08
CA ILE A 283 13.70 -6.01 4.41
C ILE A 283 13.33 -5.70 2.97
N LEU A 284 14.08 -6.27 2.02
CA LEU A 284 13.74 -6.27 0.60
C LEU A 284 13.41 -7.71 0.19
N SER A 285 12.22 -7.91 -0.35
CA SER A 285 11.75 -9.20 -0.87
C SER A 285 11.55 -9.10 -2.38
N VAL A 286 12.13 -10.04 -3.12
CA VAL A 286 12.11 -10.06 -4.58
C VAL A 286 11.68 -11.45 -5.05
N MET A 287 10.63 -11.51 -5.85
CA MET A 287 10.24 -12.72 -6.57
C MET A 287 10.61 -12.62 -8.04
N ASN A 288 11.15 -13.69 -8.58
CA ASN A 288 11.53 -13.77 -9.99
C ASN A 288 11.35 -15.20 -10.48
N ASN A 289 10.33 -15.43 -11.29
CA ASN A 289 10.01 -16.65 -12.02
C ASN A 289 10.53 -17.97 -11.38
N GLY A 290 9.92 -18.34 -10.26
CA GLY A 290 10.27 -19.58 -9.54
C GLY A 290 11.26 -19.42 -8.38
N THR A 291 11.73 -18.20 -8.11
CA THR A 291 12.62 -17.93 -6.97
C THR A 291 12.06 -16.80 -6.10
N LEU A 292 12.19 -16.98 -4.77
CA LEU A 292 11.97 -15.97 -3.76
C LEU A 292 13.30 -15.66 -3.09
N THR A 293 13.77 -14.42 -3.23
CA THR A 293 14.98 -13.94 -2.54
C THR A 293 14.61 -12.84 -1.55
N ILE A 294 15.03 -12.99 -0.31
CA ILE A 294 14.88 -11.97 0.72
C ILE A 294 16.26 -11.44 1.10
N TYR A 295 16.37 -10.13 1.17
CA TYR A 295 17.57 -9.41 1.59
C TYR A 295 17.29 -8.69 2.89
N ILE A 296 18.26 -8.66 3.79
CA ILE A 296 18.31 -7.71 4.90
C ILE A 296 19.42 -6.71 4.59
N ILE A 297 19.02 -5.44 4.47
CA ILE A 297 19.89 -4.32 4.12
C ILE A 297 20.13 -3.48 5.39
N GLY A 298 21.34 -3.09 5.61
CA GLY A 298 21.77 -2.28 6.74
C GLY A 298 22.97 -1.42 6.38
N THR A 299 23.82 -1.11 7.36
CA THR A 299 25.06 -0.36 7.14
C THR A 299 26.26 -1.29 6.96
N ALA A 300 27.32 -0.81 6.33
CA ALA A 300 28.55 -1.59 6.16
C ALA A 300 29.20 -1.98 7.50
N GLN A 301 28.98 -1.18 8.56
CA GLN A 301 29.50 -1.45 9.90
C GLN A 301 28.81 -2.64 10.56
N ASP A 302 27.54 -2.85 10.25
CA ASP A 302 26.69 -3.89 10.82
C ASP A 302 26.81 -5.23 10.06
N LYS A 303 27.58 -5.27 8.96
CA LYS A 303 27.71 -6.48 8.15
C LYS A 303 28.47 -7.57 8.90
N PRO A 304 27.82 -8.73 9.17
CA PRO A 304 28.48 -9.84 9.86
C PRO A 304 29.69 -10.36 9.06
N LYS A 305 30.70 -10.80 9.79
CA LYS A 305 31.88 -11.42 9.18
C LYS A 305 31.71 -12.95 9.21
N ASN A 306 31.74 -13.57 8.02
CA ASN A 306 31.84 -15.04 7.87
C ASN A 306 30.76 -15.83 8.64
N VAL A 307 29.51 -15.44 8.51
CA VAL A 307 28.38 -16.23 9.05
C VAL A 307 28.06 -17.35 8.08
N SER A 308 28.01 -18.58 8.57
CA SER A 308 27.51 -19.74 7.85
C SER A 308 26.51 -20.50 8.71
N ILE A 309 25.55 -21.15 8.07
CA ILE A 309 24.57 -21.99 8.76
C ILE A 309 24.94 -23.45 8.48
N SER A 310 25.11 -24.23 9.53
CA SER A 310 25.25 -25.70 9.46
C SER A 310 24.13 -26.37 10.20
N VAL A 311 23.74 -27.53 9.74
CA VAL A 311 22.77 -28.40 10.41
C VAL A 311 23.49 -29.68 10.78
N GLY A 312 23.38 -30.07 12.02
CA GLY A 312 24.08 -31.28 12.55
C GLY A 312 23.28 -31.93 13.67
N ASP A 313 23.94 -32.87 14.36
CA ASP A 313 23.36 -33.59 15.50
C ASP A 313 22.02 -34.27 15.13
N TYR A 314 22.03 -35.00 14.02
CA TYR A 314 20.86 -35.73 13.57
C TYR A 314 20.52 -36.88 14.53
N GLY A 315 19.26 -36.89 14.97
CA GLY A 315 18.68 -37.99 15.73
C GLY A 315 17.36 -38.44 15.12
N GLU A 316 17.06 -39.71 15.19
CA GLU A 316 15.78 -40.27 14.76
C GLU A 316 14.83 -40.40 15.95
N ILE A 317 13.61 -40.00 15.78
CA ILE A 317 12.50 -40.24 16.71
C ILE A 317 11.68 -41.41 16.12
N PRO A 318 11.67 -42.58 16.76
CA PRO A 318 10.94 -43.73 16.22
C PRO A 318 9.42 -43.48 16.22
N ASN A 319 8.76 -44.02 15.22
CA ASN A 319 7.31 -43.94 15.08
C ASN A 319 6.61 -44.53 16.30
N LYS A 320 5.54 -43.86 16.74
CA LYS A 320 4.58 -44.41 17.71
C LYS A 320 3.32 -44.82 16.99
N THR A 321 2.91 -46.08 17.15
CA THR A 321 1.61 -46.52 16.67
C THR A 321 0.52 -46.01 17.62
N ILE A 322 -0.39 -45.21 17.10
CA ILE A 322 -1.58 -44.76 17.84
C ILE A 322 -2.78 -45.42 17.18
N THR A 323 -3.50 -46.24 17.94
CA THR A 323 -4.77 -46.79 17.47
C THR A 323 -5.93 -45.94 17.97
N LYS A 324 -6.66 -45.30 17.05
CA LYS A 324 -7.94 -44.65 17.36
C LYS A 324 -9.06 -45.52 16.82
N VAL A 325 -10.07 -45.78 17.66
CA VAL A 325 -11.28 -46.48 17.25
C VAL A 325 -12.29 -45.47 16.75
N ASP A 326 -12.59 -45.47 15.45
CA ASP A 326 -13.67 -44.74 14.86
C ASP A 326 -14.78 -45.70 14.46
N PRO A 327 -15.94 -45.67 15.16
CA PRO A 327 -17.05 -46.57 14.87
C PRO A 327 -17.70 -46.34 13.49
N SER A 328 -17.41 -45.23 12.82
CA SER A 328 -17.98 -44.90 11.49
C SER A 328 -17.20 -45.57 10.36
N LEU A 329 -15.97 -46.03 10.59
CA LEU A 329 -15.14 -46.70 9.59
C LEU A 329 -15.53 -48.16 9.45
N LYS A 330 -15.80 -48.60 8.20
CA LYS A 330 -16.11 -50.00 7.87
C LYS A 330 -14.86 -50.87 7.72
N GLU A 331 -13.74 -50.24 7.45
CA GLU A 331 -12.44 -50.93 7.27
C GLU A 331 -11.35 -50.20 8.07
N LYS A 332 -10.27 -50.95 8.40
CA LYS A 332 -9.12 -50.38 9.10
C LYS A 332 -8.33 -49.49 8.15
N GLU A 333 -8.38 -48.19 8.37
CA GLU A 333 -7.44 -47.28 7.75
C GLU A 333 -6.12 -47.27 8.50
N VAL A 334 -5.03 -47.51 7.79
CA VAL A 334 -3.67 -47.39 8.31
C VAL A 334 -3.02 -46.20 7.67
N GLN A 335 -2.74 -45.20 8.45
CA GLN A 335 -1.86 -44.09 8.03
C GLN A 335 -0.44 -44.50 8.42
N GLU A 336 0.45 -44.65 7.42
CA GLU A 336 1.87 -44.88 7.71
C GLU A 336 2.46 -43.59 8.31
N GLY A 337 3.09 -43.72 9.46
CA GLY A 337 3.84 -42.64 10.10
C GLY A 337 5.27 -42.61 9.56
N HIS A 338 5.89 -41.46 9.60
CA HIS A 338 7.30 -41.29 9.27
C HIS A 338 8.16 -41.22 10.54
N VAL A 339 9.42 -41.62 10.42
CA VAL A 339 10.41 -41.41 11.48
C VAL A 339 10.61 -39.91 11.68
N GLY A 340 10.43 -39.45 12.91
CA GLY A 340 10.72 -38.05 13.25
C GLY A 340 12.22 -37.79 13.25
N LEU A 341 12.62 -36.56 12.97
CA LEU A 341 14.02 -36.13 13.00
C LEU A 341 14.22 -35.07 14.07
N THR A 342 15.32 -35.20 14.82
CA THR A 342 15.88 -34.12 15.65
C THR A 342 17.16 -33.63 15.03
N MET A 343 17.39 -32.32 15.06
CA MET A 343 18.65 -31.73 14.59
C MET A 343 18.86 -30.36 15.21
N ASN A 344 20.11 -29.93 15.28
CA ASN A 344 20.49 -28.58 15.70
C ASN A 344 20.93 -27.76 14.48
N THR A 345 20.59 -26.48 14.48
CA THR A 345 21.06 -25.48 13.51
C THR A 345 22.04 -24.56 14.20
N TYR A 346 23.25 -24.46 13.66
CA TYR A 346 24.35 -23.66 14.20
C TYR A 346 24.73 -22.51 13.30
#